data_d29c253ca344e0bd6ef2824856740aa1
#
_entry.id   d29c253ca344e0bd6ef2824856740aa1
#
_cell.length_a   1.000
_cell.length_b   1.000
_cell.length_c   1.000
_cell.angle_alpha   90.00
_cell.angle_beta   90.00
_cell.angle_gamma   90.00
#
_symmetry.space_group_name_H-M   'P 1'
#
loop_
_entity.id
_entity.type
_entity.pdbx_description
1 polymer ?
#
loop_
_entity_poly.entity_id
_entity_poly.type
_entity_poly.pdbx_seq_one_letter_code
_entity_poly.pdbx_strand_id
1 'polypeptide(L)'
;MKIKKITIKGLYSGLDFIWQLQPKVNILSGINGSFKTTMLKVINHLCKAELLGNVCKVEQADVTLTEGVAIRYKRFEDSLLKLKKVSAEDDMLHRIALDMKTDIEGVDDATLAERRLAADIIGVTQNGGDMKISDFRKSAKIDYISTFDVKDAVNEKGKSLLDSILDDLERDYAYYQSDLSNSIVDKIKSGSQISQKEAGRIYQYRSLFLTIVQDAFSQTGKTIVDNKSRIEFKLSDGTLIHSDSLSSGEKQFLIIMLTVLLEKGHEYILLMDEPEISMHFEWQSKLIENILKLNPNCQIILSTHSPALIMDGWEQSVMNIDKIKKHNG
;
A
#
# COMPACT_ATOMS: atom_id res chain seq x y z
N MET A 1 -2.60 -11.46 4.86
CA MET A 1 -1.50 -11.08 5.80
C MET A 1 -1.69 -9.64 6.27
N LYS A 2 -1.38 -9.34 7.55
CA LYS A 2 -1.45 -7.99 8.14
C LYS A 2 -0.15 -7.66 8.85
N ILE A 3 0.23 -6.39 8.86
CA ILE A 3 1.42 -5.93 9.56
C ILE A 3 1.13 -5.85 11.06
N LYS A 4 2.01 -6.43 11.87
CA LYS A 4 1.95 -6.38 13.34
C LYS A 4 2.89 -5.34 13.91
N LYS A 5 4.12 -5.26 13.36
CA LYS A 5 5.17 -4.39 13.88
C LYS A 5 6.09 -3.93 12.78
N ILE A 6 6.56 -2.71 12.91
CA ILE A 6 7.58 -2.10 12.07
C ILE A 6 8.69 -1.58 12.98
N THR A 7 9.93 -1.83 12.59
CA THR A 7 11.12 -1.28 13.23
C THR A 7 11.98 -0.67 12.14
N ILE A 8 12.36 0.59 12.26
CA ILE A 8 13.27 1.29 11.36
C ILE A 8 14.42 1.82 12.21
N LYS A 9 15.65 1.58 11.80
CA LYS A 9 16.87 2.05 12.46
C LYS A 9 17.71 2.87 11.51
N GLY A 10 18.31 3.93 12.04
CA GLY A 10 19.23 4.78 11.31
C GLY A 10 18.60 5.54 10.16
N LEU A 11 17.33 5.95 10.27
CA LEU A 11 16.70 6.81 9.27
C LEU A 11 17.42 8.17 9.27
N TYR A 12 17.98 8.56 8.10
CA TYR A 12 18.79 9.78 7.93
C TYR A 12 19.88 9.93 9.02
N SER A 13 20.56 8.83 9.34
CA SER A 13 21.74 8.79 10.22
C SER A 13 21.46 9.07 11.70
N GLY A 14 20.35 8.60 12.25
CA GLY A 14 20.17 8.69 13.70
C GLY A 14 18.75 8.59 14.24
N LEU A 15 17.75 8.39 13.39
CA LEU A 15 16.37 8.27 13.86
C LEU A 15 15.91 6.82 13.82
N ASP A 16 15.50 6.32 14.98
CA ASP A 16 14.89 5.00 15.10
C ASP A 16 13.39 5.12 15.35
N PHE A 17 12.61 4.20 14.75
CA PHE A 17 11.17 4.13 14.92
C PHE A 17 10.74 2.70 15.24
N ILE A 18 9.81 2.56 16.18
CA ILE A 18 9.17 1.28 16.49
C ILE A 18 7.66 1.52 16.56
N TRP A 19 6.92 0.90 15.64
CA TRP A 19 5.46 1.00 15.61
C TRP A 19 4.81 -0.37 15.67
N GLN A 20 3.95 -0.57 16.67
CA GLN A 20 3.06 -1.73 16.76
C GLN A 20 1.71 -1.35 16.17
N LEU A 21 1.22 -2.15 15.22
CA LEU A 21 0.03 -1.84 14.46
C LEU A 21 -1.16 -2.68 14.92
N GLN A 22 -2.34 -2.05 14.82
CA GLN A 22 -3.62 -2.70 15.03
C GLN A 22 -4.06 -3.46 13.76
N PRO A 23 -4.89 -4.52 13.90
CA PRO A 23 -5.29 -5.34 12.75
C PRO A 23 -6.17 -4.65 11.71
N LYS A 24 -6.81 -3.51 12.03
CA LYS A 24 -7.76 -2.84 11.13
C LYS A 24 -7.32 -1.45 10.72
N VAL A 25 -7.23 -0.49 11.64
CA VAL A 25 -7.00 0.91 11.34
C VAL A 25 -5.81 1.44 12.13
N ASN A 26 -4.89 2.10 11.45
CA ASN A 26 -3.71 2.73 12.01
C ASN A 26 -3.53 4.09 11.36
N ILE A 27 -3.58 5.14 12.16
CA ILE A 27 -3.48 6.52 11.71
C ILE A 27 -2.20 7.12 12.28
N LEU A 28 -1.32 7.56 11.40
CA LEU A 28 -0.08 8.21 11.78
C LEU A 28 -0.25 9.72 11.72
N SER A 29 -0.20 10.37 12.87
CA SER A 29 -0.26 11.83 13.00
C SER A 29 1.10 12.43 13.34
N GLY A 30 1.26 13.71 13.08
CA GLY A 30 2.49 14.46 13.40
C GLY A 30 2.61 15.71 12.53
N ILE A 31 3.50 16.62 12.89
CA ILE A 31 3.75 17.86 12.15
C ILE A 31 4.32 17.57 10.76
N ASN A 32 4.27 18.57 9.86
CA ASN A 32 4.90 18.47 8.53
C ASN A 32 6.41 18.26 8.69
N GLY A 33 6.98 17.39 7.83
CA GLY A 33 8.41 17.06 7.92
C GLY A 33 8.77 16.03 8.99
N SER A 34 7.80 15.44 9.71
CA SER A 34 8.04 14.44 10.76
C SER A 34 8.27 13.02 10.24
N PHE A 35 8.51 12.81 8.94
CA PHE A 35 8.78 11.53 8.29
C PHE A 35 7.60 10.59 8.12
N LYS A 36 6.34 11.04 8.20
CA LYS A 36 5.14 10.20 7.98
C LYS A 36 5.16 9.55 6.60
N THR A 37 5.25 10.35 5.54
CA THR A 37 5.37 9.90 4.14
C THR A 37 6.54 8.94 3.95
N THR A 38 7.70 9.25 4.53
CA THR A 38 8.89 8.40 4.45
C THR A 38 8.62 7.03 5.07
N MET A 39 7.97 7.00 6.24
CA MET A 39 7.60 5.74 6.91
C MET A 39 6.66 4.91 6.03
N LEU A 40 5.61 5.51 5.45
CA LEU A 40 4.70 4.79 4.56
C LEU A 40 5.41 4.26 3.31
N LYS A 41 6.32 5.05 2.72
CA LYS A 41 7.15 4.59 1.58
C LYS A 41 8.05 3.41 1.96
N VAL A 42 8.69 3.44 3.13
CA VAL A 42 9.48 2.31 3.65
C VAL A 42 8.60 1.05 3.79
N ILE A 43 7.42 1.18 4.42
CA ILE A 43 6.47 0.08 4.57
C ILE A 43 6.08 -0.50 3.21
N ASN A 44 5.72 0.35 2.26
CA ASN A 44 5.31 -0.07 0.91
C ASN A 44 6.40 -0.89 0.22
N HIS A 45 7.65 -0.39 0.18
CA HIS A 45 8.75 -1.10 -0.46
C HIS A 45 9.07 -2.43 0.24
N LEU A 46 9.12 -2.45 1.57
CA LEU A 46 9.37 -3.68 2.31
C LEU A 46 8.27 -4.72 2.06
N CYS A 47 6.99 -4.31 2.13
CA CYS A 47 5.89 -5.22 1.91
C CYS A 47 5.73 -5.68 0.44
N LYS A 48 6.42 -5.03 -0.51
CA LYS A 48 6.62 -5.52 -1.87
C LYS A 48 7.91 -6.32 -2.04
N ALA A 49 8.68 -6.48 -0.95
CA ALA A 49 10.02 -7.04 -0.96
C ALA A 49 10.92 -6.35 -2.01
N GLU A 50 10.89 -5.02 -2.02
CA GLU A 50 11.68 -4.15 -2.89
C GLU A 50 12.75 -3.44 -2.08
N LEU A 51 13.91 -3.22 -2.70
CA LEU A 51 15.00 -2.47 -2.08
C LEU A 51 14.61 -1.01 -1.90
N LEU A 52 15.05 -0.39 -0.79
CA LEU A 52 14.76 1.02 -0.52
C LEU A 52 15.55 1.98 -1.43
N GLY A 53 16.74 1.57 -1.87
CA GLY A 53 17.54 2.32 -2.83
C GLY A 53 17.64 3.81 -2.50
N ASN A 54 17.14 4.65 -3.42
CA ASN A 54 17.13 6.11 -3.27
C ASN A 54 15.88 6.67 -2.55
N VAL A 55 14.96 5.81 -2.09
CA VAL A 55 13.72 6.26 -1.42
C VAL A 55 14.04 7.02 -0.14
N CYS A 56 14.94 6.47 0.66
CA CYS A 56 15.44 7.10 1.87
C CYS A 56 16.74 6.43 2.35
N LYS A 57 17.48 7.14 3.20
CA LYS A 57 18.64 6.55 3.89
C LYS A 57 18.17 5.86 5.16
N VAL A 58 18.20 4.52 5.17
CA VAL A 58 17.86 3.67 6.31
C VAL A 58 18.96 2.64 6.46
N GLU A 59 19.44 2.41 7.67
CA GLU A 59 20.44 1.37 7.94
C GLU A 59 19.81 -0.02 8.01
N GLN A 60 18.70 -0.14 8.73
CA GLN A 60 17.95 -1.38 8.87
C GLN A 60 16.45 -1.10 8.99
N ALA A 61 15.62 -1.94 8.38
CA ALA A 61 14.18 -1.91 8.58
C ALA A 61 13.61 -3.33 8.60
N ASP A 62 12.75 -3.60 9.59
CA ASP A 62 12.10 -4.89 9.78
C ASP A 62 10.59 -4.70 9.82
N VAL A 63 9.86 -5.55 9.08
CA VAL A 63 8.40 -5.65 9.12
C VAL A 63 8.02 -7.05 9.55
N THR A 64 7.23 -7.14 10.62
CA THR A 64 6.65 -8.42 11.08
C THR A 64 5.17 -8.43 10.69
N LEU A 65 4.76 -9.48 9.98
CA LEU A 65 3.38 -9.71 9.57
C LEU A 65 2.71 -10.81 10.40
N THR A 66 1.43 -11.05 10.11
CA THR A 66 0.72 -12.26 10.56
C THR A 66 1.35 -13.51 9.94
N GLU A 67 0.95 -14.69 10.40
CA GLU A 67 1.39 -16.00 9.86
C GLU A 67 2.90 -16.26 9.99
N GLY A 68 3.55 -15.57 10.94
CA GLY A 68 4.97 -15.76 11.22
C GLY A 68 5.91 -15.22 10.14
N VAL A 69 5.41 -14.36 9.24
CA VAL A 69 6.23 -13.78 8.17
C VAL A 69 6.96 -12.54 8.70
N ALA A 70 8.24 -12.43 8.36
CA ALA A 70 9.05 -11.26 8.64
C ALA A 70 9.88 -10.87 7.41
N ILE A 71 9.96 -9.57 7.18
CA ILE A 71 10.78 -8.97 6.12
C ILE A 71 11.85 -8.17 6.81
N ARG A 72 13.10 -8.37 6.41
CA ARG A 72 14.24 -7.64 6.93
C ARG A 72 15.00 -6.99 5.77
N TYR A 73 15.21 -5.70 5.90
CA TYR A 73 16.08 -4.91 5.04
C TYR A 73 17.29 -4.43 5.83
N LYS A 74 18.46 -4.49 5.20
CA LYS A 74 19.69 -3.92 5.77
C LYS A 74 20.51 -3.27 4.66
N ARG A 75 20.94 -2.04 4.90
CA ARG A 75 21.95 -1.35 4.10
C ARG A 75 23.30 -1.67 4.68
N PHE A 76 24.21 -2.05 3.82
CA PHE A 76 25.57 -2.39 4.18
C PHE A 76 26.53 -1.46 3.46
N GLU A 77 27.33 -0.73 4.22
CA GLU A 77 28.43 0.09 3.69
C GLU A 77 29.68 -0.22 4.52
N ASP A 78 30.56 -1.09 4.01
CA ASP A 78 31.77 -1.44 4.73
C ASP A 78 32.91 -1.86 3.78
N SER A 79 34.12 -2.05 4.34
CA SER A 79 35.23 -2.58 3.54
C SER A 79 35.06 -4.08 3.28
N LEU A 80 35.50 -4.54 2.11
CA LEU A 80 35.49 -5.98 1.80
C LEU A 80 36.31 -6.81 2.77
N LEU A 81 37.32 -6.20 3.42
CA LEU A 81 38.10 -6.84 4.47
C LEU A 81 37.25 -7.24 5.68
N LYS A 82 36.28 -6.41 6.09
CA LYS A 82 35.35 -6.74 7.16
C LYS A 82 34.41 -7.88 6.77
N LEU A 83 33.93 -7.91 5.52
CA LEU A 83 33.12 -9.03 5.01
C LEU A 83 33.87 -10.36 5.08
N LYS A 84 35.15 -10.37 4.69
CA LYS A 84 36.02 -11.57 4.79
C LYS A 84 36.13 -12.11 6.23
N LYS A 85 35.95 -11.26 7.25
CA LYS A 85 36.06 -11.57 8.68
C LYS A 85 34.71 -11.75 9.39
N VAL A 86 33.57 -11.64 8.68
CA VAL A 86 32.24 -11.79 9.30
C VAL A 86 32.07 -13.20 9.84
N SER A 87 31.70 -13.29 11.14
CA SER A 87 31.36 -14.53 11.80
C SER A 87 29.92 -14.98 11.40
N ALA A 88 29.63 -16.27 11.61
CA ALA A 88 28.33 -16.87 11.30
C ALA A 88 27.14 -16.30 12.12
N GLU A 89 27.38 -15.37 13.04
CA GLU A 89 26.35 -14.76 13.89
C GLU A 89 25.44 -13.77 13.18
N ASP A 90 25.90 -13.14 12.06
CA ASP A 90 25.06 -12.32 11.18
C ASP A 90 24.76 -13.09 9.89
N ASP A 91 23.65 -13.84 9.91
CA ASP A 91 23.22 -14.75 8.83
C ASP A 91 23.12 -14.06 7.46
N MET A 92 22.79 -12.78 7.44
CA MET A 92 22.63 -11.99 6.22
C MET A 92 23.99 -11.56 5.64
N LEU A 93 24.89 -11.06 6.50
CA LEU A 93 26.26 -10.70 6.09
C LEU A 93 27.08 -11.92 5.72
N HIS A 94 26.84 -13.05 6.40
CA HIS A 94 27.49 -14.31 6.08
C HIS A 94 27.13 -14.82 4.67
N ARG A 95 25.87 -14.71 4.25
CA ARG A 95 25.44 -15.06 2.89
C ARG A 95 26.11 -14.18 1.83
N ILE A 96 26.19 -12.85 2.04
CA ILE A 96 26.89 -11.96 1.12
C ILE A 96 28.36 -12.34 1.02
N ALA A 97 29.00 -12.60 2.15
CA ALA A 97 30.40 -13.01 2.19
C ALA A 97 30.63 -14.33 1.45
N LEU A 98 29.68 -15.28 1.53
CA LEU A 98 29.74 -16.54 0.78
C LEU A 98 29.55 -16.32 -0.73
N ASP A 99 28.58 -15.51 -1.15
CA ASP A 99 28.33 -15.21 -2.56
C ASP A 99 29.48 -14.46 -3.22
N MET A 100 30.21 -13.63 -2.45
CA MET A 100 31.36 -12.87 -2.92
C MET A 100 32.71 -13.58 -2.73
N LYS A 101 32.72 -14.78 -2.12
CA LYS A 101 33.94 -15.49 -1.76
C LYS A 101 34.87 -15.70 -2.96
N THR A 102 34.33 -16.03 -4.12
CA THR A 102 35.06 -16.20 -5.35
C THR A 102 35.68 -14.91 -5.87
N ASP A 103 35.06 -13.75 -5.62
CA ASP A 103 35.53 -12.45 -6.12
C ASP A 103 36.63 -11.83 -5.25
N ILE A 104 36.78 -12.32 -4.03
CA ILE A 104 37.78 -11.81 -3.07
C ILE A 104 38.90 -12.80 -2.74
N GLU A 105 38.83 -14.03 -3.25
CA GLU A 105 39.92 -15.01 -3.13
C GLU A 105 41.16 -14.54 -3.92
N GLY A 106 42.32 -14.49 -3.24
CA GLY A 106 43.57 -14.07 -3.83
C GLY A 106 43.86 -12.57 -3.81
N VAL A 107 42.96 -11.74 -3.31
CA VAL A 107 43.19 -10.30 -3.13
C VAL A 107 43.79 -10.05 -1.74
N ASP A 108 44.83 -9.19 -1.70
CA ASP A 108 45.50 -8.83 -0.45
C ASP A 108 44.63 -7.96 0.44
N ASP A 109 44.87 -8.04 1.77
CA ASP A 109 44.06 -7.37 2.77
C ASP A 109 44.10 -5.83 2.69
N ALA A 110 45.19 -5.23 2.18
CA ALA A 110 45.29 -3.79 1.98
C ALA A 110 44.34 -3.31 0.87
N THR A 111 44.34 -4.02 -0.26
CA THR A 111 43.43 -3.76 -1.39
C THR A 111 41.95 -3.96 -0.97
N LEU A 112 41.66 -5.00 -0.17
CA LEU A 112 40.29 -5.24 0.35
C LEU A 112 39.84 -4.18 1.33
N ALA A 113 40.74 -3.60 2.13
CA ALA A 113 40.44 -2.52 3.06
C ALA A 113 40.05 -1.21 2.34
N GLU A 114 40.65 -0.94 1.17
CA GLU A 114 40.36 0.23 0.35
C GLU A 114 39.07 0.08 -0.46
N ARG A 115 38.72 -1.15 -0.87
CA ARG A 115 37.49 -1.43 -1.61
C ARG A 115 36.29 -1.41 -0.66
N ARG A 116 35.34 -0.52 -0.94
CA ARG A 116 34.07 -0.44 -0.22
C ARG A 116 32.97 -1.11 -1.02
N LEU A 117 32.15 -1.86 -0.30
CA LEU A 117 30.90 -2.41 -0.82
C LEU A 117 29.74 -1.59 -0.23
N ALA A 118 28.88 -1.07 -1.10
CA ALA A 118 27.58 -0.57 -0.69
C ALA A 118 26.52 -1.48 -1.29
N ALA A 119 25.77 -2.18 -0.46
CA ALA A 119 24.72 -3.09 -0.89
C ALA A 119 23.48 -2.95 -0.04
N ASP A 120 22.32 -2.94 -0.69
CA ASP A 120 21.03 -3.03 -0.04
C ASP A 120 20.57 -4.49 -0.15
N ILE A 121 20.17 -5.08 0.97
CA ILE A 121 19.78 -6.47 1.04
C ILE A 121 18.39 -6.56 1.64
N ILE A 122 17.55 -7.40 1.06
CA ILE A 122 16.24 -7.73 1.59
C ILE A 122 16.04 -9.23 1.65
N GLY A 123 15.58 -9.72 2.80
CA GLY A 123 15.23 -11.12 3.03
C GLY A 123 13.83 -11.25 3.57
N VAL A 124 13.18 -12.36 3.23
CA VAL A 124 11.87 -12.72 3.76
C VAL A 124 11.98 -14.08 4.44
N THR A 125 11.42 -14.18 5.64
CA THR A 125 11.37 -15.44 6.41
C THR A 125 9.93 -15.75 6.81
N GLN A 126 9.61 -17.04 6.95
CA GLN A 126 8.35 -17.50 7.52
C GLN A 126 8.64 -18.55 8.59
N ASN A 127 8.13 -18.31 9.81
CA ASN A 127 8.37 -19.15 11.00
C ASN A 127 9.87 -19.45 11.25
N GLY A 128 10.73 -18.48 10.94
CA GLY A 128 12.18 -18.60 11.10
C GLY A 128 12.92 -19.28 9.95
N GLY A 129 12.23 -19.85 8.97
CA GLY A 129 12.80 -20.38 7.73
C GLY A 129 12.76 -19.38 6.58
N ASP A 130 13.67 -19.51 5.63
CA ASP A 130 13.70 -18.63 4.46
C ASP A 130 12.48 -18.83 3.57
N MET A 131 11.92 -17.74 3.09
CA MET A 131 10.83 -17.71 2.13
C MET A 131 11.28 -17.03 0.83
N LYS A 132 10.97 -17.65 -0.31
CA LYS A 132 11.27 -17.01 -1.60
C LYS A 132 10.46 -15.73 -1.78
N ILE A 133 11.11 -14.67 -2.22
CA ILE A 133 10.47 -13.37 -2.48
C ILE A 133 9.31 -13.50 -3.47
N SER A 134 9.45 -14.38 -4.49
CA SER A 134 8.38 -14.66 -5.46
C SER A 134 7.10 -15.22 -4.81
N ASP A 135 7.24 -16.08 -3.80
CA ASP A 135 6.11 -16.69 -3.10
C ASP A 135 5.49 -15.71 -2.12
N PHE A 136 6.32 -14.92 -1.45
CA PHE A 136 5.86 -13.81 -0.61
C PHE A 136 5.02 -12.81 -1.41
N ARG A 137 5.51 -12.33 -2.57
CA ARG A 137 4.79 -11.37 -3.43
C ARG A 137 3.44 -11.87 -3.93
N LYS A 138 3.26 -13.19 -4.07
CA LYS A 138 1.96 -13.79 -4.41
C LYS A 138 0.97 -13.78 -3.25
N SER A 139 1.46 -13.85 -2.02
CA SER A 139 0.66 -13.96 -0.81
C SER A 139 0.38 -12.62 -0.13
N ALA A 140 1.27 -11.65 -0.28
CA ALA A 140 1.14 -10.31 0.30
C ALA A 140 0.53 -9.35 -0.72
N LYS A 141 -0.68 -8.86 -0.42
CA LYS A 141 -1.34 -7.84 -1.23
C LYS A 141 -1.25 -6.50 -0.53
N ILE A 142 -0.73 -5.50 -1.22
CA ILE A 142 -0.55 -4.15 -0.71
C ILE A 142 -0.75 -3.11 -1.79
N ASP A 143 -1.52 -2.07 -1.49
CA ASP A 143 -1.67 -0.88 -2.30
C ASP A 143 -1.17 0.36 -1.54
N TYR A 144 -0.57 1.27 -2.28
CA TYR A 144 -0.12 2.55 -1.76
C TYR A 144 -0.70 3.69 -2.59
N ILE A 145 -1.51 4.52 -1.95
CA ILE A 145 -2.12 5.70 -2.56
C ILE A 145 -1.50 6.94 -1.92
N SER A 146 -0.80 7.75 -2.73
CA SER A 146 -0.21 9.01 -2.31
C SER A 146 -0.83 10.16 -3.09
N THR A 147 -1.21 11.22 -2.39
CA THR A 147 -1.73 12.43 -3.02
C THR A 147 -0.63 13.41 -3.44
N PHE A 148 0.55 13.33 -2.81
CA PHE A 148 1.66 14.25 -3.08
C PHE A 148 2.39 13.95 -4.39
N ASP A 149 2.55 12.68 -4.73
CA ASP A 149 3.26 12.26 -5.94
C ASP A 149 2.42 12.51 -7.22
N VAL A 150 1.18 12.99 -7.06
CA VAL A 150 0.15 13.00 -8.10
C VAL A 150 -0.14 14.42 -8.64
N LYS A 151 0.12 15.48 -7.84
CA LYS A 151 -0.44 16.83 -8.16
C LYS A 151 0.13 17.49 -9.41
N ASP A 152 1.38 17.22 -9.79
CA ASP A 152 2.07 17.98 -10.85
C ASP A 152 2.68 17.10 -11.96
N ALA A 153 2.53 15.78 -11.89
CA ALA A 153 3.05 14.89 -12.90
C ALA A 153 2.04 14.75 -14.05
N VAL A 154 2.38 15.37 -15.18
CA VAL A 154 1.68 15.16 -16.45
C VAL A 154 2.47 14.13 -17.24
N ASN A 155 1.82 13.08 -17.74
CA ASN A 155 2.48 12.10 -18.59
C ASN A 155 2.79 12.70 -19.99
N GLU A 156 3.59 11.98 -20.80
CA GLU A 156 3.94 12.39 -22.19
C GLU A 156 2.72 12.69 -23.08
N LYS A 157 1.52 12.27 -22.69
CA LYS A 157 0.25 12.51 -23.41
C LYS A 157 -0.54 13.69 -22.85
N GLY A 158 0.01 14.46 -21.90
CA GLY A 158 -0.66 15.62 -21.32
C GLY A 158 -1.76 15.29 -20.30
N LYS A 159 -1.92 14.00 -19.88
CA LYS A 159 -2.86 13.59 -18.84
C LYS A 159 -2.26 13.74 -17.46
N SER A 160 -3.08 14.12 -16.47
CA SER A 160 -2.67 14.10 -15.08
C SER A 160 -2.39 12.66 -14.62
N LEU A 161 -1.58 12.49 -13.59
CA LEU A 161 -1.31 11.15 -13.03
C LEU A 161 -2.59 10.53 -12.43
N LEU A 162 -3.48 11.35 -11.84
CA LEU A 162 -4.80 10.88 -11.38
C LEU A 162 -5.63 10.27 -12.52
N ASP A 163 -5.64 10.92 -13.68
CA ASP A 163 -6.37 10.40 -14.84
C ASP A 163 -5.76 9.09 -15.34
N SER A 164 -4.45 8.97 -15.30
CA SER A 164 -3.77 7.73 -15.72
C SER A 164 -4.07 6.58 -14.77
N ILE A 165 -4.03 6.81 -13.46
CA ILE A 165 -4.40 5.82 -12.43
C ILE A 165 -5.86 5.41 -12.61
N LEU A 166 -6.73 6.39 -12.85
CA LEU A 166 -8.16 6.13 -13.00
C LEU A 166 -8.46 5.33 -14.27
N ASP A 167 -7.82 5.63 -15.40
CA ASP A 167 -7.91 4.85 -16.66
C ASP A 167 -7.51 3.37 -16.42
N ASP A 168 -6.45 3.11 -15.64
CA ASP A 168 -6.00 1.76 -15.31
C ASP A 168 -7.02 1.03 -14.42
N LEU A 169 -7.51 1.69 -13.37
CA LEU A 169 -8.52 1.13 -12.47
C LEU A 169 -9.87 0.89 -13.17
N GLU A 170 -10.28 1.76 -14.11
CA GLU A 170 -11.50 1.53 -14.89
C GLU A 170 -11.37 0.33 -15.82
N ARG A 171 -10.18 0.09 -16.37
CA ARG A 171 -9.91 -1.11 -17.17
C ARG A 171 -10.03 -2.37 -16.30
N ASP A 172 -9.43 -2.34 -15.11
CA ASP A 172 -9.51 -3.45 -14.17
C ASP A 172 -10.95 -3.65 -13.66
N TYR A 173 -11.70 -2.57 -13.49
CA TYR A 173 -13.13 -2.62 -13.17
C TYR A 173 -13.96 -3.27 -14.28
N ALA A 174 -13.66 -3.00 -15.55
CA ALA A 174 -14.31 -3.67 -16.67
C ALA A 174 -14.03 -5.19 -16.70
N TYR A 175 -12.79 -5.60 -16.42
CA TYR A 175 -12.46 -7.02 -16.24
C TYR A 175 -13.19 -7.64 -15.04
N TYR A 176 -13.22 -6.95 -13.91
CA TYR A 176 -13.97 -7.38 -12.73
C TYR A 176 -15.46 -7.61 -13.04
N GLN A 177 -16.12 -6.72 -13.78
CA GLN A 177 -17.50 -6.90 -14.20
C GLN A 177 -17.69 -8.10 -15.13
N SER A 178 -16.76 -8.32 -16.06
CA SER A 178 -16.74 -9.50 -16.93
C SER A 178 -16.61 -10.79 -16.10
N ASP A 179 -15.72 -10.84 -15.11
CA ASP A 179 -15.55 -11.98 -14.21
C ASP A 179 -16.85 -12.29 -13.44
N LEU A 180 -17.55 -11.27 -12.93
CA LEU A 180 -18.84 -11.45 -12.25
C LEU A 180 -19.88 -12.09 -13.18
N SER A 181 -19.96 -11.59 -14.43
CA SER A 181 -20.89 -12.11 -15.45
C SER A 181 -20.54 -13.54 -15.83
N ASN A 182 -19.26 -13.83 -16.06
CA ASN A 182 -18.77 -15.18 -16.38
C ASN A 182 -19.05 -16.18 -15.24
N SER A 183 -18.89 -15.75 -13.99
CA SER A 183 -19.20 -16.57 -12.82
C SER A 183 -20.67 -17.06 -12.80
N ILE A 184 -21.60 -16.23 -13.29
CA ILE A 184 -23.01 -16.61 -13.43
C ILE A 184 -23.19 -17.58 -14.60
N VAL A 185 -22.62 -17.26 -15.77
CA VAL A 185 -22.70 -18.10 -16.96
C VAL A 185 -22.13 -19.50 -16.70
N ASP A 186 -21.01 -19.62 -16.03
CA ASP A 186 -20.37 -20.92 -15.70
C ASP A 186 -21.23 -21.75 -14.76
N LYS A 187 -21.88 -21.13 -13.78
CA LYS A 187 -22.85 -21.83 -12.91
C LYS A 187 -24.06 -22.34 -13.70
N ILE A 188 -24.60 -21.54 -14.62
CA ILE A 188 -25.70 -21.95 -15.49
C ILE A 188 -25.28 -23.12 -16.37
N LYS A 189 -24.09 -23.05 -17.00
CA LYS A 189 -23.53 -24.11 -17.84
C LYS A 189 -23.31 -25.42 -17.08
N SER A 190 -22.95 -25.34 -15.78
CA SER A 190 -22.81 -26.53 -14.92
C SER A 190 -24.15 -27.15 -14.47
N GLY A 191 -25.28 -26.65 -14.98
CA GLY A 191 -26.62 -27.13 -14.64
C GLY A 191 -27.16 -26.65 -13.30
N SER A 192 -26.49 -25.69 -12.66
CA SER A 192 -26.93 -25.11 -11.39
C SER A 192 -28.01 -24.06 -11.63
N GLN A 193 -29.13 -24.16 -10.92
CA GLN A 193 -30.09 -23.05 -10.85
C GLN A 193 -29.55 -21.98 -9.92
N ILE A 194 -29.29 -20.77 -10.43
CA ILE A 194 -28.84 -19.65 -9.62
C ILE A 194 -30.06 -19.02 -8.96
N SER A 195 -30.12 -19.08 -7.64
CA SER A 195 -31.11 -18.32 -6.87
C SER A 195 -30.80 -16.82 -6.87
N GLN A 196 -31.82 -15.99 -6.69
CA GLN A 196 -31.67 -14.55 -6.53
C GLN A 196 -30.69 -14.19 -5.39
N LYS A 197 -30.65 -14.99 -4.33
CA LYS A 197 -29.72 -14.83 -3.20
C LYS A 197 -28.25 -15.08 -3.60
N GLU A 198 -28.01 -16.07 -4.45
CA GLU A 198 -26.65 -16.36 -4.96
C GLU A 198 -26.18 -15.30 -5.94
N ALA A 199 -27.02 -14.85 -6.85
CA ALA A 199 -26.72 -13.73 -7.71
C ALA A 199 -26.40 -12.46 -6.89
N GLY A 200 -27.19 -12.18 -5.87
CA GLY A 200 -26.93 -11.06 -4.94
C GLY A 200 -25.56 -11.16 -4.25
N ARG A 201 -25.11 -12.38 -3.86
CA ARG A 201 -23.77 -12.56 -3.29
C ARG A 201 -22.65 -12.30 -4.28
N ILE A 202 -22.81 -12.68 -5.54
CA ILE A 202 -21.82 -12.43 -6.59
C ILE A 202 -21.63 -10.92 -6.80
N TYR A 203 -22.72 -10.16 -6.82
CA TYR A 203 -22.68 -8.71 -7.07
C TYR A 203 -22.56 -7.85 -5.79
N GLN A 204 -22.51 -8.43 -4.60
CA GLN A 204 -22.60 -7.68 -3.33
C GLN A 204 -21.59 -6.53 -3.21
N TYR A 205 -20.32 -6.78 -3.53
CA TYR A 205 -19.28 -5.74 -3.42
C TYR A 205 -19.48 -4.63 -4.46
N ARG A 206 -19.87 -5.01 -5.69
CA ARG A 206 -20.17 -4.03 -6.73
C ARG A 206 -21.38 -3.16 -6.36
N SER A 207 -22.45 -3.76 -5.87
CA SER A 207 -23.64 -3.02 -5.44
C SER A 207 -23.32 -2.07 -4.27
N LEU A 208 -22.51 -2.51 -3.33
CA LEU A 208 -22.07 -1.69 -2.20
C LEU A 208 -21.18 -0.53 -2.65
N PHE A 209 -20.23 -0.78 -3.58
CA PHE A 209 -19.41 0.25 -4.20
C PHE A 209 -20.28 1.33 -4.87
N LEU A 210 -21.24 0.91 -5.71
CA LEU A 210 -22.15 1.84 -6.38
C LEU A 210 -22.96 2.68 -5.39
N THR A 211 -23.43 2.06 -4.29
CA THR A 211 -24.14 2.78 -3.23
C THR A 211 -23.25 3.83 -2.57
N ILE A 212 -22.02 3.45 -2.19
CA ILE A 212 -21.08 4.37 -1.52
C ILE A 212 -20.71 5.55 -2.45
N VAL A 213 -20.43 5.26 -3.72
CA VAL A 213 -20.11 6.31 -4.70
C VAL A 213 -21.32 7.19 -4.97
N GLN A 214 -22.53 6.62 -5.11
CA GLN A 214 -23.77 7.38 -5.31
C GLN A 214 -24.04 8.31 -4.13
N ASP A 215 -23.91 7.81 -2.88
CA ASP A 215 -24.13 8.62 -1.67
C ASP A 215 -23.16 9.81 -1.59
N ALA A 216 -21.90 9.60 -1.94
CA ALA A 216 -20.91 10.66 -1.97
C ALA A 216 -21.20 11.68 -3.09
N PHE A 217 -21.38 11.22 -4.32
CA PHE A 217 -21.49 12.08 -5.50
C PHE A 217 -22.84 12.78 -5.64
N SER A 218 -23.90 12.28 -4.99
CA SER A 218 -25.20 12.97 -4.93
C SER A 218 -25.09 14.37 -4.30
N GLN A 219 -24.14 14.55 -3.36
CA GLN A 219 -23.87 15.84 -2.72
C GLN A 219 -23.30 16.88 -3.70
N THR A 220 -22.64 16.43 -4.77
CA THR A 220 -22.11 17.29 -5.85
C THR A 220 -23.02 17.28 -7.08
N GLY A 221 -24.27 16.82 -6.97
CA GLY A 221 -25.27 16.80 -8.03
C GLY A 221 -24.99 15.79 -9.15
N LYS A 222 -24.24 14.72 -8.86
CA LYS A 222 -23.87 13.69 -9.81
C LYS A 222 -24.51 12.35 -9.44
N THR A 223 -24.97 11.63 -10.43
CA THR A 223 -25.52 10.27 -10.29
C THR A 223 -24.66 9.29 -11.08
N ILE A 224 -24.14 8.23 -10.42
CA ILE A 224 -23.36 7.21 -11.12
C ILE A 224 -24.26 6.40 -12.07
N VAL A 225 -23.76 6.11 -13.28
CA VAL A 225 -24.48 5.35 -14.30
C VAL A 225 -24.01 3.90 -14.29
N ASP A 226 -24.93 2.99 -13.96
CA ASP A 226 -24.63 1.56 -13.68
C ASP A 226 -24.82 0.62 -14.89
N ASN A 227 -24.74 1.06 -16.10
CA ASN A 227 -25.11 0.21 -17.24
C ASN A 227 -23.97 -0.11 -18.21
N LYS A 228 -22.73 0.26 -17.88
CA LYS A 228 -21.61 0.15 -18.83
C LYS A 228 -20.34 -0.38 -18.18
N SER A 229 -19.44 -0.83 -19.02
CA SER A 229 -18.09 -1.22 -18.63
C SER A 229 -17.21 -0.05 -18.16
N ARG A 230 -17.60 1.19 -18.46
CA ARG A 230 -16.96 2.43 -18.00
C ARG A 230 -17.78 3.10 -16.92
N ILE A 231 -17.11 3.83 -16.05
CA ILE A 231 -17.75 4.64 -15.02
C ILE A 231 -18.14 5.98 -15.64
N GLU A 232 -19.43 6.26 -15.65
CA GLU A 232 -19.99 7.51 -16.13
C GLU A 232 -20.88 8.12 -15.04
N PHE A 233 -21.02 9.43 -15.07
CA PHE A 233 -21.88 10.18 -14.18
C PHE A 233 -22.86 11.01 -14.96
N LYS A 234 -24.08 11.12 -14.46
CA LYS A 234 -25.13 11.98 -15.01
C LYS A 234 -25.27 13.20 -14.11
N LEU A 235 -25.21 14.38 -14.69
CA LEU A 235 -25.45 15.65 -14.01
C LEU A 235 -26.94 15.90 -13.86
N SER A 236 -27.31 16.91 -13.06
CA SER A 236 -28.71 17.32 -12.82
C SER A 236 -29.46 17.78 -14.09
N ASP A 237 -28.76 18.29 -15.08
CA ASP A 237 -29.32 18.68 -16.40
C ASP A 237 -29.42 17.50 -17.36
N GLY A 238 -29.01 16.29 -16.96
CA GLY A 238 -29.03 15.09 -17.78
C GLY A 238 -27.77 14.83 -18.59
N THR A 239 -26.79 15.75 -18.57
CA THR A 239 -25.51 15.58 -19.28
C THR A 239 -24.72 14.43 -18.70
N LEU A 240 -24.17 13.58 -19.59
CA LEU A 240 -23.26 12.51 -19.22
C LEU A 240 -21.82 13.02 -19.23
N ILE A 241 -21.08 12.73 -18.16
CA ILE A 241 -19.64 13.03 -18.04
C ILE A 241 -18.87 11.76 -17.69
N HIS A 242 -17.62 11.70 -18.12
CA HIS A 242 -16.68 10.63 -17.76
C HIS A 242 -15.89 11.01 -16.51
N SER A 243 -15.19 10.03 -15.94
CA SER A 243 -14.38 10.17 -14.74
C SER A 243 -13.24 11.20 -14.88
N ASP A 244 -12.73 11.42 -16.10
CA ASP A 244 -11.71 12.45 -16.39
C ASP A 244 -12.21 13.88 -16.15
N SER A 245 -13.52 14.11 -16.25
CA SER A 245 -14.18 15.40 -16.02
C SER A 245 -14.50 15.67 -14.54
N LEU A 246 -14.16 14.75 -13.63
CA LEU A 246 -14.35 14.91 -12.20
C LEU A 246 -13.31 15.87 -11.60
N SER A 247 -13.66 16.50 -10.48
CA SER A 247 -12.71 17.27 -9.69
C SER A 247 -11.62 16.36 -9.08
N SER A 248 -10.49 16.94 -8.68
CA SER A 248 -9.38 16.18 -8.09
C SER A 248 -9.81 15.37 -6.85
N GLY A 249 -10.64 15.96 -5.99
CA GLY A 249 -11.16 15.26 -4.80
C GLY A 249 -12.12 14.12 -5.15
N GLU A 250 -12.96 14.30 -6.16
CA GLU A 250 -13.85 13.25 -6.68
C GLU A 250 -13.05 12.09 -7.31
N LYS A 251 -12.03 12.42 -8.11
CA LYS A 251 -11.11 11.41 -8.68
C LYS A 251 -10.40 10.63 -7.58
N GLN A 252 -9.89 11.31 -6.57
CA GLN A 252 -9.19 10.70 -5.44
C GLN A 252 -10.10 9.74 -4.66
N PHE A 253 -11.33 10.17 -4.35
CA PHE A 253 -12.31 9.32 -3.69
C PHE A 253 -12.63 8.08 -4.54
N LEU A 254 -12.88 8.26 -5.84
CA LEU A 254 -13.19 7.18 -6.77
C LEU A 254 -12.02 6.19 -6.89
N ILE A 255 -10.77 6.68 -6.98
CA ILE A 255 -9.56 5.85 -7.01
C ILE A 255 -9.50 4.97 -5.76
N ILE A 256 -9.69 5.54 -4.56
CA ILE A 256 -9.66 4.77 -3.31
C ILE A 256 -10.74 3.69 -3.31
N MET A 257 -11.99 4.05 -3.66
CA MET A 257 -13.09 3.09 -3.64
C MET A 257 -12.92 1.98 -4.69
N LEU A 258 -12.41 2.29 -5.89
CA LEU A 258 -12.11 1.29 -6.92
C LEU A 258 -10.99 0.35 -6.49
N THR A 259 -9.89 0.87 -5.96
CA THR A 259 -8.79 0.05 -5.43
C THR A 259 -9.31 -0.96 -4.41
N VAL A 260 -10.13 -0.50 -3.45
CA VAL A 260 -10.72 -1.37 -2.42
C VAL A 260 -11.68 -2.42 -2.99
N LEU A 261 -12.51 -2.04 -3.98
CA LEU A 261 -13.43 -2.94 -4.66
C LEU A 261 -12.71 -4.08 -5.38
N LEU A 262 -11.63 -3.74 -6.10
CA LEU A 262 -10.88 -4.68 -6.94
C LEU A 262 -10.16 -5.77 -6.13
N GLU A 263 -9.96 -5.55 -4.83
CA GLU A 263 -9.50 -6.59 -3.90
C GLU A 263 -10.58 -7.61 -3.52
N LYS A 264 -11.82 -7.44 -3.99
CA LYS A 264 -12.92 -8.44 -3.91
C LYS A 264 -13.15 -8.99 -2.49
N GLY A 265 -12.94 -8.17 -1.46
CA GLY A 265 -13.07 -8.57 -0.06
C GLY A 265 -11.94 -9.46 0.48
N HIS A 266 -10.86 -9.66 -0.26
CA HIS A 266 -9.69 -10.37 0.24
C HIS A 266 -8.96 -9.57 1.32
N GLU A 267 -8.17 -10.28 2.11
CA GLU A 267 -7.28 -9.65 3.09
C GLU A 267 -6.15 -8.93 2.37
N TYR A 268 -5.97 -7.63 2.66
CA TYR A 268 -4.89 -6.84 2.08
C TYR A 268 -4.55 -5.62 2.95
N ILE A 269 -3.44 -4.96 2.62
CA ILE A 269 -2.92 -3.79 3.30
C ILE A 269 -3.12 -2.58 2.39
N LEU A 270 -3.82 -1.55 2.87
CA LEU A 270 -4.00 -0.28 2.19
C LEU A 270 -3.19 0.80 2.89
N LEU A 271 -2.17 1.30 2.22
CA LEU A 271 -1.40 2.45 2.65
C LEU A 271 -1.94 3.71 1.98
N MET A 272 -2.16 4.78 2.73
CA MET A 272 -2.62 6.07 2.19
C MET A 272 -1.83 7.21 2.83
N ASP A 273 -1.28 8.09 1.99
CA ASP A 273 -0.55 9.28 2.44
C ASP A 273 -1.37 10.53 2.16
N GLU A 274 -1.88 11.16 3.23
CA GLU A 274 -2.75 12.35 3.18
C GLU A 274 -3.94 12.17 2.21
N PRO A 275 -4.74 11.10 2.32
CA PRO A 275 -5.78 10.77 1.34
C PRO A 275 -6.87 11.85 1.25
N GLU A 276 -6.99 12.67 2.26
CA GLU A 276 -8.00 13.72 2.39
C GLU A 276 -7.73 14.95 1.54
N ILE A 277 -6.55 15.12 0.99
CA ILE A 277 -6.21 16.33 0.24
C ILE A 277 -7.17 16.49 -0.95
N SER A 278 -7.81 17.65 -1.04
CA SER A 278 -8.83 18.00 -2.02
C SER A 278 -10.19 17.31 -1.84
N MET A 279 -10.37 16.43 -0.84
CA MET A 279 -11.68 15.83 -0.56
C MET A 279 -12.59 16.77 0.25
N HIS A 280 -13.88 16.69 -0.01
CA HIS A 280 -14.89 17.36 0.79
C HIS A 280 -14.89 16.81 2.23
N PHE A 281 -15.16 17.67 3.23
CA PHE A 281 -15.09 17.32 4.66
C PHE A 281 -15.95 16.11 5.02
N GLU A 282 -17.17 16.01 4.49
CA GLU A 282 -18.07 14.89 4.76
C GLU A 282 -17.56 13.55 4.18
N TRP A 283 -16.80 13.61 3.08
CA TRP A 283 -16.18 12.40 2.52
C TRP A 283 -14.99 11.94 3.35
N GLN A 284 -14.22 12.91 3.89
CA GLN A 284 -13.12 12.60 4.79
C GLN A 284 -13.63 11.86 6.02
N SER A 285 -14.69 12.34 6.67
CA SER A 285 -15.22 11.74 7.91
C SER A 285 -15.72 10.30 7.70
N LYS A 286 -16.24 9.98 6.51
CA LYS A 286 -16.77 8.65 6.18
C LYS A 286 -15.78 7.74 5.46
N LEU A 287 -14.58 8.22 5.13
CA LEU A 287 -13.64 7.50 4.26
C LEU A 287 -13.27 6.12 4.82
N ILE A 288 -12.81 6.08 6.07
CA ILE A 288 -12.37 4.83 6.72
C ILE A 288 -13.55 3.87 6.86
N GLU A 289 -14.71 4.37 7.26
CA GLU A 289 -15.94 3.56 7.38
C GLU A 289 -16.34 2.95 6.03
N ASN A 290 -16.32 3.73 4.95
CA ASN A 290 -16.65 3.28 3.60
C ASN A 290 -15.67 2.22 3.09
N ILE A 291 -14.37 2.39 3.34
CA ILE A 291 -13.36 1.38 3.02
C ILE A 291 -13.64 0.07 3.75
N LEU A 292 -13.90 0.13 5.07
CA LEU A 292 -14.16 -1.07 5.87
C LEU A 292 -15.53 -1.71 5.58
N LYS A 293 -16.53 -0.93 5.16
CA LYS A 293 -17.80 -1.47 4.64
C LYS A 293 -17.57 -2.25 3.35
N LEU A 294 -16.79 -1.69 2.42
CA LEU A 294 -16.50 -2.30 1.12
C LEU A 294 -15.58 -3.51 1.26
N ASN A 295 -14.56 -3.43 2.13
CA ASN A 295 -13.68 -4.56 2.43
C ASN A 295 -13.35 -4.64 3.94
N PRO A 296 -14.09 -5.43 4.73
CA PRO A 296 -13.87 -5.56 6.17
C PRO A 296 -12.55 -6.27 6.55
N ASN A 297 -11.89 -6.92 5.59
CA ASN A 297 -10.62 -7.63 5.78
C ASN A 297 -9.39 -6.75 5.51
N CYS A 298 -9.59 -5.52 5.05
CA CYS A 298 -8.53 -4.54 4.83
C CYS A 298 -7.84 -4.13 6.14
N GLN A 299 -6.52 -4.02 6.12
CA GLN A 299 -5.76 -3.28 7.13
C GLN A 299 -5.39 -1.91 6.55
N ILE A 300 -5.93 -0.86 7.14
CA ILE A 300 -5.68 0.53 6.74
C ILE A 300 -4.51 1.07 7.57
N ILE A 301 -3.53 1.65 6.90
CA ILE A 301 -2.44 2.40 7.50
C ILE A 301 -2.34 3.72 6.75
N LEU A 302 -2.67 4.82 7.40
CA LEU A 302 -2.67 6.13 6.74
C LEU A 302 -1.94 7.18 7.54
N SER A 303 -1.39 8.17 6.84
CA SER A 303 -0.95 9.43 7.43
C SER A 303 -2.01 10.50 7.17
N THR A 304 -2.22 11.39 8.12
CA THR A 304 -3.16 12.51 7.96
C THR A 304 -2.87 13.68 8.87
N HIS A 305 -3.28 14.84 8.43
CA HIS A 305 -3.42 16.05 9.23
C HIS A 305 -4.89 16.43 9.45
N SER A 306 -5.84 15.73 8.84
CA SER A 306 -7.27 16.04 8.94
C SER A 306 -7.89 15.56 10.25
N PRO A 307 -8.44 16.47 11.07
CA PRO A 307 -9.26 16.05 12.20
C PRO A 307 -10.49 15.25 11.76
N ALA A 308 -11.05 15.51 10.58
CA ALA A 308 -12.24 14.83 10.07
C ALA A 308 -12.05 13.31 9.91
N LEU A 309 -10.86 12.87 9.49
CA LEU A 309 -10.54 11.45 9.39
C LEU A 309 -10.44 10.75 10.75
N ILE A 310 -10.24 11.50 11.83
CA ILE A 310 -9.96 10.97 13.16
C ILE A 310 -11.24 10.96 14.03
N MET A 311 -12.09 11.98 13.91
CA MET A 311 -13.16 12.29 14.89
C MET A 311 -14.28 11.26 14.98
N ASP A 312 -14.54 10.47 13.96
CA ASP A 312 -15.68 9.54 13.93
C ASP A 312 -15.33 8.14 14.48
N GLY A 313 -14.72 8.10 15.68
CA GLY A 313 -14.45 6.86 16.42
C GLY A 313 -13.09 6.24 16.16
N TRP A 314 -12.16 6.96 15.50
CA TRP A 314 -10.83 6.47 15.18
C TRP A 314 -9.73 7.04 16.07
N GLU A 315 -10.08 7.80 17.12
CA GLU A 315 -9.12 8.46 18.02
C GLU A 315 -8.14 7.48 18.66
N GLN A 316 -8.61 6.28 19.00
CA GLN A 316 -7.78 5.22 19.57
C GLN A 316 -6.82 4.56 18.57
N SER A 317 -7.04 4.79 17.27
CA SER A 317 -6.18 4.28 16.19
C SER A 317 -5.08 5.26 15.82
N VAL A 318 -5.07 6.46 16.44
CA VAL A 318 -4.10 7.51 16.16
C VAL A 318 -2.82 7.28 16.94
N MET A 319 -1.72 7.25 16.21
CA MET A 319 -0.37 7.22 16.74
C MET A 319 0.39 8.48 16.32
N ASN A 320 0.84 9.26 17.29
CA ASN A 320 1.74 10.36 16.99
C ASN A 320 3.13 9.81 16.68
N ILE A 321 3.72 10.26 15.56
CA ILE A 321 5.04 9.78 15.11
C ILE A 321 6.14 10.00 16.15
N ASP A 322 6.06 11.07 16.94
CA ASP A 322 7.05 11.37 17.99
C ASP A 322 7.00 10.33 19.13
N LYS A 323 5.87 9.66 19.36
CA LYS A 323 5.75 8.60 20.37
C LYS A 323 6.42 7.28 19.96
N ILE A 324 6.54 7.04 18.67
CA ILE A 324 7.20 5.83 18.14
C ILE A 324 8.66 6.06 17.78
N LYS A 325 9.11 7.31 17.80
CA LYS A 325 10.49 7.72 17.61
C LYS A 325 11.30 7.36 18.86
N LYS A 326 12.45 6.72 18.65
CA LYS A 326 13.45 6.44 19.67
C LYS A 326 14.63 7.36 19.43
N HIS A 327 15.08 8.08 20.46
CA HIS A 327 16.35 8.77 20.40
C HIS A 327 17.43 7.76 20.81
N ASN A 328 18.43 7.57 19.96
CA ASN A 328 19.65 6.92 20.36
C ASN A 328 20.36 7.89 21.30
N GLY A 329 20.36 7.55 22.63
CA GLY A 329 21.10 8.28 23.64
C GLY A 329 22.59 8.04 23.48
#